data_d20bf7f158988ef451b07a8fa1c63a05
#
_entry.id   d20bf7f158988ef451b07a8fa1c63a05
#
_cell.length_a   1.000
_cell.length_b   1.000
_cell.length_c   1.000
_cell.angle_alpha   90.00
_cell.angle_beta   90.00
_cell.angle_gamma   90.00
#
_symmetry.space_group_name_H-M   'P 1'
#
loop_
_entity.id
_entity.type
_entity.pdbx_description
1 polymer ?
#
loop_
_entity_poly.entity_id
_entity_poly.type
_entity_poly.pdbx_seq_one_letter_code
_entity_poly.pdbx_strand_id
1 'polypeptide(L)'
;MAEVITEYRNENTKDIDLLSTIDMVRKMNEEDQIVAKVVGEEAPNIAAAIDVIAKAFLKGGRLFYFGAGTSGRLGILDASECPPTFSVDSTMVQGIIAGGEKAIRNAAEGAEDNFGAGREDASILTEKDVCVVISASGNPKYLLGVLEKADEVGAATIAVTCNSKGHIAEDAGLVICAEVGPEVIAGSSRLKAGTAQKMILNMLSTGAMIKIGKTYENFMIDLKAVNEKLKDRAIRIVSQIAGVTNSEALAALL
;
A
#
# COMPACT_ATOMS: atom_id res chain seq x y z
N MET A 1 12.90 -9.24 23.22
CA MET A 1 12.35 -9.21 21.86
C MET A 1 10.93 -8.69 22.01
N ALA A 2 10.54 -7.66 21.26
CA ALA A 2 9.17 -7.19 21.29
C ALA A 2 8.23 -8.34 20.87
N GLU A 3 7.10 -8.47 21.55
CA GLU A 3 6.08 -9.47 21.22
C GLU A 3 5.53 -9.18 19.82
N VAL A 4 5.73 -10.08 18.88
CA VAL A 4 5.24 -9.97 17.51
C VAL A 4 3.98 -10.81 17.38
N ILE A 5 2.82 -10.19 17.46
CA ILE A 5 1.50 -10.87 17.46
C ILE A 5 1.31 -11.76 16.23
N THR A 6 1.86 -11.37 15.08
CA THR A 6 1.80 -12.16 13.83
C THR A 6 2.54 -13.49 13.88
N GLU A 7 3.46 -13.66 14.85
CA GLU A 7 4.18 -14.92 15.09
C GLU A 7 3.43 -15.88 16.03
N TYR A 8 2.38 -15.40 16.68
CA TYR A 8 1.64 -16.24 17.61
C TYR A 8 0.80 -17.28 16.87
N ARG A 9 0.58 -18.42 17.56
CA ARG A 9 -0.31 -19.45 17.07
C ARG A 9 -1.76 -18.98 17.18
N ASN A 10 -2.51 -19.08 16.10
CA ASN A 10 -3.93 -18.78 16.10
C ASN A 10 -4.72 -19.93 16.74
N GLU A 11 -5.39 -19.65 17.84
CA GLU A 11 -6.18 -20.64 18.57
C GLU A 11 -7.35 -21.19 17.74
N ASN A 12 -7.92 -20.36 16.85
CA ASN A 12 -9.06 -20.73 16.03
C ASN A 12 -8.72 -21.69 14.88
N THR A 13 -7.42 -21.87 14.57
CA THR A 13 -6.96 -22.63 13.40
C THR A 13 -5.97 -23.74 13.75
N LYS A 14 -5.93 -24.17 15.02
CA LYS A 14 -4.99 -25.19 15.51
C LYS A 14 -5.12 -26.54 14.82
N ASP A 15 -6.28 -26.86 14.33
CA ASP A 15 -6.67 -28.12 13.71
C ASP A 15 -6.92 -28.00 12.21
N ILE A 16 -6.47 -26.91 11.60
CA ILE A 16 -6.77 -26.59 10.19
C ILE A 16 -6.27 -27.66 9.22
N ASP A 17 -5.19 -28.35 9.54
CA ASP A 17 -4.60 -29.46 8.78
C ASP A 17 -5.46 -30.73 8.80
N LEU A 18 -6.39 -30.85 9.76
CA LEU A 18 -7.29 -31.99 9.90
C LEU A 18 -8.67 -31.75 9.25
N LEU A 19 -8.95 -30.53 8.83
CA LEU A 19 -10.25 -30.15 8.27
C LEU A 19 -10.43 -30.68 6.85
N SER A 20 -11.69 -30.89 6.44
CA SER A 20 -12.02 -31.04 5.04
C SER A 20 -11.63 -29.78 4.26
N THR A 21 -11.36 -29.89 2.95
CA THR A 21 -10.99 -28.72 2.14
C THR A 21 -12.03 -27.59 2.23
N ILE A 22 -13.31 -27.92 2.23
CA ILE A 22 -14.37 -26.92 2.33
C ILE A 22 -14.38 -26.23 3.68
N ASP A 23 -14.15 -26.95 4.76
CA ASP A 23 -14.14 -26.39 6.11
C ASP A 23 -12.86 -25.59 6.36
N MET A 24 -11.73 -26.03 5.78
CA MET A 24 -10.48 -25.24 5.75
C MET A 24 -10.71 -23.87 5.08
N VAL A 25 -11.34 -23.83 3.90
CA VAL A 25 -11.64 -22.58 3.19
C VAL A 25 -12.59 -21.69 3.98
N ARG A 26 -13.62 -22.28 4.61
CA ARG A 26 -14.53 -21.52 5.47
C ARG A 26 -13.79 -20.91 6.67
N LYS A 27 -12.92 -21.68 7.31
CA LYS A 27 -12.13 -21.23 8.46
C LYS A 27 -11.17 -20.08 8.07
N MET A 28 -10.51 -20.18 6.93
CA MET A 28 -9.68 -19.10 6.41
C MET A 28 -10.51 -17.83 6.16
N ASN A 29 -11.68 -17.97 5.54
CA ASN A 29 -12.56 -16.83 5.29
C ASN A 29 -13.10 -16.19 6.57
N GLU A 30 -13.44 -16.99 7.60
CA GLU A 30 -13.83 -16.48 8.91
C GLU A 30 -12.75 -15.59 9.53
N GLU A 31 -11.48 -16.01 9.45
CA GLU A 31 -10.36 -15.21 9.91
C GLU A 31 -10.14 -13.93 9.06
N ASP A 32 -10.33 -14.03 7.76
CA ASP A 32 -10.14 -12.87 6.86
C ASP A 32 -11.21 -11.78 7.03
N GLN A 33 -12.41 -12.13 7.50
CA GLN A 33 -13.51 -11.17 7.72
C GLN A 33 -13.17 -10.05 8.70
N ILE A 34 -12.25 -10.27 9.64
CA ILE A 34 -11.86 -9.25 10.61
C ILE A 34 -11.04 -8.11 9.98
N VAL A 35 -10.35 -8.37 8.86
CA VAL A 35 -9.37 -7.45 8.28
C VAL A 35 -9.99 -6.12 7.93
N ALA A 36 -11.11 -6.13 7.20
CA ALA A 36 -11.77 -4.90 6.78
C ALA A 36 -12.26 -4.06 7.97
N LYS A 37 -12.70 -4.72 9.05
CA LYS A 37 -13.13 -4.04 10.27
C LYS A 37 -11.94 -3.36 10.95
N VAL A 38 -10.85 -4.09 11.16
CA VAL A 38 -9.63 -3.56 11.81
C VAL A 38 -9.04 -2.40 10.99
N VAL A 39 -8.98 -2.52 9.67
CA VAL A 39 -8.57 -1.40 8.79
C VAL A 39 -9.52 -0.20 8.92
N GLY A 40 -10.83 -0.44 9.08
CA GLY A 40 -11.83 0.61 9.30
C GLY A 40 -11.62 1.37 10.61
N GLU A 41 -11.10 0.73 11.66
CA GLU A 41 -10.76 1.37 12.93
C GLU A 41 -9.59 2.38 12.77
N GLU A 42 -8.72 2.17 11.79
CA GLU A 42 -7.60 3.06 11.42
C GLU A 42 -8.01 4.23 10.50
N ALA A 43 -9.30 4.39 10.18
CA ALA A 43 -9.77 5.43 9.26
C ALA A 43 -9.27 6.86 9.60
N PRO A 44 -9.18 7.30 10.87
CA PRO A 44 -8.63 8.62 11.19
C PRO A 44 -7.16 8.77 10.81
N ASN A 45 -6.33 7.75 11.06
CA ASN A 45 -4.90 7.75 10.74
C ASN A 45 -4.68 7.66 9.22
N ILE A 46 -5.48 6.84 8.53
CA ILE A 46 -5.47 6.75 7.06
C ILE A 46 -5.84 8.10 6.44
N ALA A 47 -6.87 8.77 6.96
CA ALA A 47 -7.28 10.08 6.46
C ALA A 47 -6.18 11.14 6.65
N ALA A 48 -5.53 11.17 7.81
CA ALA A 48 -4.39 12.07 8.06
C ALA A 48 -3.23 11.79 7.10
N ALA A 49 -2.91 10.52 6.84
CA ALA A 49 -1.88 10.12 5.87
C ALA A 49 -2.24 10.56 4.44
N ILE A 50 -3.48 10.39 4.01
CA ILE A 50 -3.97 10.87 2.70
C ILE A 50 -3.77 12.37 2.57
N ASP A 51 -4.08 13.16 3.60
CA ASP A 51 -3.91 14.61 3.58
C ASP A 51 -2.43 15.02 3.48
N VAL A 52 -1.52 14.32 4.16
CA VAL A 52 -0.07 14.51 4.04
C VAL A 52 0.39 14.24 2.61
N ILE A 53 0.00 13.09 2.03
CA ILE A 53 0.39 12.68 0.67
C ILE A 53 -0.16 13.67 -0.37
N ALA A 54 -1.45 14.02 -0.29
CA ALA A 54 -2.07 14.98 -1.22
C ALA A 54 -1.38 16.35 -1.17
N LYS A 55 -1.03 16.83 0.03
CA LYS A 55 -0.29 18.09 0.22
C LYS A 55 1.11 18.02 -0.39
N ALA A 56 1.80 16.88 -0.31
CA ALA A 56 3.09 16.67 -0.95
C ALA A 56 2.94 16.71 -2.48
N PHE A 57 1.99 15.99 -3.05
CA PHE A 57 1.72 15.99 -4.50
C PHE A 57 1.44 17.39 -5.04
N LEU A 58 0.62 18.20 -4.35
CA LEU A 58 0.35 19.59 -4.75
C LEU A 58 1.58 20.49 -4.72
N LYS A 59 2.64 20.11 -4.00
CA LYS A 59 3.93 20.80 -3.93
C LYS A 59 4.99 20.22 -4.86
N GLY A 60 4.63 19.25 -5.70
CA GLY A 60 5.54 18.57 -6.60
C GLY A 60 6.41 17.50 -5.91
N GLY A 61 6.03 17.06 -4.71
CA GLY A 61 6.61 15.91 -4.03
C GLY A 61 6.05 14.59 -4.55
N ARG A 62 6.63 13.48 -4.10
CA ARG A 62 6.36 12.11 -4.54
C ARG A 62 6.01 11.22 -3.35
N LEU A 63 5.37 10.09 -3.63
CA LEU A 63 5.10 9.05 -2.65
C LEU A 63 6.02 7.85 -2.88
N PHE A 64 6.73 7.43 -1.86
CA PHE A 64 7.56 6.23 -1.88
C PHE A 64 7.08 5.20 -0.88
N TYR A 65 6.89 3.98 -1.34
CA TYR A 65 6.64 2.80 -0.54
C TYR A 65 7.93 2.03 -0.36
N PHE A 66 8.32 1.73 0.88
CA PHE A 66 9.45 0.86 1.20
C PHE A 66 8.96 -0.35 1.99
N GLY A 67 9.41 -1.54 1.60
CA GLY A 67 9.03 -2.77 2.29
C GLY A 67 9.96 -3.93 1.97
N ALA A 68 9.88 -4.98 2.77
CA ALA A 68 10.56 -6.26 2.51
C ALA A 68 9.53 -7.34 2.18
N GLY A 69 9.91 -8.34 1.38
CA GLY A 69 9.06 -9.50 1.07
C GLY A 69 7.68 -9.11 0.52
N THR A 70 6.62 -9.62 1.13
CA THR A 70 5.23 -9.34 0.73
C THR A 70 4.90 -7.85 0.81
N SER A 71 5.31 -7.16 1.86
CA SER A 71 5.05 -5.73 2.05
C SER A 71 5.65 -4.88 0.93
N GLY A 72 6.90 -5.16 0.52
CA GLY A 72 7.53 -4.48 -0.61
C GLY A 72 6.82 -4.76 -1.94
N ARG A 73 6.37 -6.01 -2.17
CA ARG A 73 5.60 -6.37 -3.37
C ARG A 73 4.26 -5.65 -3.45
N LEU A 74 3.58 -5.47 -2.31
CA LEU A 74 2.32 -4.72 -2.24
C LEU A 74 2.54 -3.23 -2.54
N GLY A 75 3.62 -2.63 -2.06
CA GLY A 75 4.00 -1.27 -2.40
C GLY A 75 4.26 -1.09 -3.90
N ILE A 76 5.00 -2.02 -4.53
CA ILE A 76 5.22 -2.02 -5.98
C ILE A 76 3.90 -2.20 -6.74
N LEU A 77 3.05 -3.11 -6.31
CA LEU A 77 1.73 -3.36 -6.92
C LEU A 77 0.91 -2.08 -6.94
N ASP A 78 0.72 -1.43 -5.80
CA ASP A 78 -0.09 -0.20 -5.70
C ASP A 78 0.51 0.94 -6.54
N ALA A 79 1.82 1.13 -6.47
CA ALA A 79 2.52 2.15 -7.26
C ALA A 79 2.35 1.93 -8.77
N SER A 80 2.41 0.69 -9.24
CA SER A 80 2.31 0.35 -10.67
C SER A 80 0.91 0.61 -11.27
N GLU A 81 -0.12 0.64 -10.43
CA GLU A 81 -1.51 0.88 -10.86
C GLU A 81 -1.89 2.37 -10.91
N CYS A 82 -1.07 3.26 -10.34
CA CYS A 82 -1.34 4.70 -10.35
C CYS A 82 -1.26 5.33 -11.75
N PRO A 83 -0.23 5.06 -12.59
CA PRO A 83 -0.14 5.63 -13.93
C PRO A 83 -1.31 5.24 -14.85
N PRO A 84 -1.73 3.97 -14.98
CA PRO A 84 -2.84 3.60 -15.85
C PRO A 84 -4.20 4.10 -15.35
N THR A 85 -4.37 4.27 -14.02
CA THR A 85 -5.63 4.69 -13.42
C THR A 85 -5.82 6.20 -13.45
N PHE A 86 -4.79 6.96 -13.12
CA PHE A 86 -4.85 8.41 -12.88
C PHE A 86 -4.03 9.24 -13.86
N SER A 87 -3.40 8.62 -14.88
CA SER A 87 -2.51 9.28 -15.85
C SER A 87 -1.42 10.14 -15.22
N VAL A 88 -0.91 9.71 -14.09
CA VAL A 88 0.23 10.35 -13.44
C VAL A 88 1.54 9.79 -13.98
N ASP A 89 2.63 10.54 -13.79
CA ASP A 89 3.96 10.04 -14.09
C ASP A 89 4.33 8.86 -13.19
N SER A 90 5.02 7.86 -13.72
CA SER A 90 5.45 6.68 -12.95
C SER A 90 6.40 7.00 -11.80
N THR A 91 7.00 8.18 -11.82
CA THR A 91 7.86 8.66 -10.73
C THR A 91 7.07 9.28 -9.56
N MET A 92 5.76 9.57 -9.73
CA MET A 92 4.95 10.21 -8.70
C MET A 92 4.66 9.28 -7.51
N VAL A 93 4.44 7.99 -7.79
CA VAL A 93 4.28 6.94 -6.77
C VAL A 93 5.22 5.80 -7.11
N GLN A 94 6.10 5.44 -6.19
CA GLN A 94 7.13 4.44 -6.41
C GLN A 94 7.16 3.42 -5.29
N GLY A 95 7.37 2.15 -5.63
CA GLY A 95 7.56 1.06 -4.68
C GLY A 95 8.99 0.56 -4.73
N ILE A 96 9.64 0.48 -3.59
CA ILE A 96 11.02 0.00 -3.42
C ILE A 96 11.01 -1.20 -2.46
N ILE A 97 11.65 -2.28 -2.86
CA ILE A 97 11.68 -3.53 -2.11
C ILE A 97 13.10 -3.87 -1.67
N ALA A 98 13.28 -4.25 -0.41
CA ALA A 98 14.54 -4.76 0.10
C ALA A 98 15.05 -5.92 -0.78
N GLY A 99 16.30 -5.83 -1.25
CA GLY A 99 16.89 -6.80 -2.19
C GLY A 99 16.65 -6.51 -3.66
N GLY A 100 15.98 -5.40 -3.99
CA GLY A 100 15.81 -4.87 -5.36
C GLY A 100 14.95 -5.73 -6.28
N GLU A 101 15.08 -5.54 -7.58
CA GLU A 101 14.29 -6.19 -8.65
C GLU A 101 14.14 -7.72 -8.50
N LYS A 102 15.20 -8.41 -8.05
CA LYS A 102 15.16 -9.87 -7.86
C LYS A 102 14.17 -10.30 -6.78
N ALA A 103 14.00 -9.44 -5.76
CA ALA A 103 13.12 -9.70 -4.62
C ALA A 103 11.63 -9.61 -4.99
N ILE A 104 11.28 -9.02 -6.12
CA ILE A 104 9.89 -8.96 -6.61
C ILE A 104 9.36 -10.37 -6.87
N ARG A 105 10.16 -11.24 -7.49
CA ARG A 105 9.74 -12.58 -7.91
C ARG A 105 10.27 -13.70 -7.02
N ASN A 106 11.36 -13.46 -6.28
CA ASN A 106 12.02 -14.47 -5.47
C ASN A 106 12.11 -14.03 -4.02
N ALA A 107 12.26 -14.95 -3.08
CA ALA A 107 12.64 -14.62 -1.72
C ALA A 107 14.09 -14.09 -1.72
N ALA A 108 14.31 -12.93 -1.09
CA ALA A 108 15.63 -12.35 -0.87
C ALA A 108 15.96 -12.49 0.61
N GLU A 109 16.53 -13.65 0.98
CA GLU A 109 16.88 -13.94 2.37
C GLU A 109 17.88 -12.92 2.91
N GLY A 110 17.68 -12.46 4.14
CA GLY A 110 18.53 -11.48 4.81
C GLY A 110 18.42 -10.04 4.30
N ALA A 111 17.67 -9.75 3.22
CA ALA A 111 17.53 -8.39 2.71
C ALA A 111 16.85 -7.45 3.72
N GLU A 112 15.92 -7.96 4.52
CA GLU A 112 15.21 -7.20 5.54
C GLU A 112 16.09 -6.80 6.74
N ASP A 113 17.21 -7.48 6.95
CA ASP A 113 18.17 -7.20 8.03
C ASP A 113 19.23 -6.15 7.66
N ASN A 114 19.28 -5.72 6.40
CA ASN A 114 20.31 -4.81 5.92
C ASN A 114 19.92 -3.34 6.09
N PHE A 115 20.29 -2.77 7.23
CA PHE A 115 20.08 -1.36 7.56
C PHE A 115 20.72 -0.40 6.53
N GLY A 116 21.97 -0.70 6.12
CA GLY A 116 22.72 0.14 5.17
C GLY A 116 22.05 0.21 3.80
N ALA A 117 21.52 -0.91 3.31
CA ALA A 117 20.74 -0.92 2.05
C ALA A 117 19.47 -0.07 2.15
N GLY A 118 18.79 -0.06 3.31
CA GLY A 118 17.63 0.81 3.53
C GLY A 118 17.99 2.29 3.40
N ARG A 119 19.11 2.72 3.98
CA ARG A 119 19.60 4.10 3.84
C ARG A 119 19.97 4.44 2.39
N GLU A 120 20.61 3.50 1.69
CA GLU A 120 21.02 3.69 0.29
C GLU A 120 19.78 3.83 -0.61
N ASP A 121 18.82 2.92 -0.51
CA ASP A 121 17.57 2.94 -1.29
C ASP A 121 16.76 4.22 -1.02
N ALA A 122 16.77 4.73 0.22
CA ALA A 122 16.08 5.96 0.61
C ALA A 122 16.83 7.25 0.22
N SER A 123 18.05 7.16 -0.34
CA SER A 123 18.83 8.34 -0.77
C SER A 123 18.18 9.15 -1.87
N ILE A 124 17.19 8.58 -2.57
CA ILE A 124 16.37 9.24 -3.60
C ILE A 124 15.36 10.24 -3.03
N LEU A 125 15.08 10.16 -1.71
CA LEU A 125 14.10 11.02 -1.04
C LEU A 125 14.60 12.47 -0.94
N THR A 126 13.64 13.39 -0.96
CA THR A 126 13.81 14.82 -0.69
C THR A 126 12.83 15.28 0.39
N GLU A 127 13.01 16.49 0.92
CA GLU A 127 12.12 17.13 1.90
C GLU A 127 10.66 17.31 1.45
N LYS A 128 10.40 17.18 0.13
CA LYS A 128 9.05 17.31 -0.45
C LYS A 128 8.29 15.98 -0.50
N ASP A 129 9.00 14.87 -0.36
CA ASP A 129 8.47 13.53 -0.58
C ASP A 129 7.81 12.97 0.68
N VAL A 130 6.99 11.95 0.49
CA VAL A 130 6.42 11.14 1.58
C VAL A 130 6.99 9.74 1.50
N CYS A 131 7.56 9.29 2.61
CA CYS A 131 8.11 7.96 2.80
C CYS A 131 7.11 7.10 3.59
N VAL A 132 6.59 6.05 2.98
CA VAL A 132 5.73 5.06 3.64
C VAL A 132 6.50 3.77 3.82
N VAL A 133 6.79 3.38 5.05
CA VAL A 133 7.40 2.11 5.39
C VAL A 133 6.35 1.07 5.74
N ILE A 134 6.46 -0.15 5.19
CA ILE A 134 5.44 -1.18 5.26
C ILE A 134 6.03 -2.47 5.84
N SER A 135 5.51 -2.91 6.99
CA SER A 135 5.92 -4.17 7.62
C SER A 135 4.83 -4.71 8.55
N ALA A 136 4.51 -6.00 8.46
CA ALA A 136 3.59 -6.63 9.40
C ALA A 136 4.14 -6.67 10.82
N SER A 137 5.41 -7.05 11.00
CA SER A 137 6.07 -7.14 12.31
C SER A 137 6.56 -5.79 12.85
N GLY A 138 6.81 -4.84 11.95
CA GLY A 138 7.36 -3.53 12.30
C GLY A 138 8.86 -3.51 12.64
N ASN A 139 9.60 -4.60 12.43
CA ASN A 139 10.97 -4.76 12.94
C ASN A 139 12.12 -4.88 11.90
N PRO A 140 11.89 -4.94 10.57
CA PRO A 140 12.99 -5.05 9.62
C PRO A 140 13.99 -3.90 9.74
N LYS A 141 15.27 -4.22 9.94
CA LYS A 141 16.35 -3.22 10.04
C LYS A 141 16.47 -2.36 8.77
N TYR A 142 16.19 -2.96 7.62
CA TYR A 142 16.10 -2.22 6.35
C TYR A 142 15.21 -0.98 6.47
N LEU A 143 14.01 -1.13 7.06
CA LEU A 143 13.06 -0.02 7.20
C LEU A 143 13.50 1.02 8.22
N LEU A 144 14.24 0.62 9.26
CA LEU A 144 14.85 1.59 10.19
C LEU A 144 15.90 2.44 9.48
N GLY A 145 16.70 1.84 8.58
CA GLY A 145 17.62 2.58 7.72
C GLY A 145 16.91 3.55 6.78
N VAL A 146 15.75 3.15 6.24
CA VAL A 146 14.90 4.02 5.41
C VAL A 146 14.38 5.21 6.22
N LEU A 147 13.83 4.96 7.42
CA LEU A 147 13.29 6.02 8.29
C LEU A 147 14.37 7.01 8.72
N GLU A 148 15.54 6.51 9.14
CA GLU A 148 16.67 7.38 9.50
C GLU A 148 17.05 8.30 8.34
N LYS A 149 17.12 7.76 7.13
CA LYS A 149 17.44 8.58 5.95
C LYS A 149 16.32 9.56 5.59
N ALA A 150 15.07 9.17 5.71
CA ALA A 150 13.92 10.04 5.48
C ALA A 150 13.91 11.22 6.47
N ASP A 151 14.22 10.97 7.74
CA ASP A 151 14.33 12.02 8.77
C ASP A 151 15.49 12.98 8.48
N GLU A 152 16.67 12.46 8.10
CA GLU A 152 17.83 13.29 7.71
C GLU A 152 17.52 14.29 6.60
N VAL A 153 16.69 13.91 5.61
CA VAL A 153 16.34 14.78 4.50
C VAL A 153 15.08 15.62 4.75
N GLY A 154 14.40 15.40 5.87
CA GLY A 154 13.17 16.09 6.24
C GLY A 154 11.92 15.64 5.49
N ALA A 155 11.91 14.42 4.93
CA ALA A 155 10.73 13.83 4.30
C ALA A 155 9.68 13.45 5.35
N ALA A 156 8.39 13.58 5.02
CA ALA A 156 7.33 13.09 5.89
C ALA A 156 7.33 11.55 5.93
N THR A 157 7.22 10.97 7.14
CA THR A 157 7.28 9.52 7.34
C THR A 157 5.95 8.96 7.84
N ILE A 158 5.54 7.83 7.27
CA ILE A 158 4.32 7.09 7.62
C ILE A 158 4.69 5.61 7.78
N ALA A 159 4.31 4.99 8.90
CA ALA A 159 4.42 3.54 9.08
C ALA A 159 3.07 2.85 8.85
N VAL A 160 3.06 1.78 8.05
CA VAL A 160 1.93 0.85 7.90
C VAL A 160 2.35 -0.49 8.49
N THR A 161 1.76 -0.86 9.62
CA THR A 161 2.16 -2.03 10.39
C THR A 161 0.95 -2.81 10.92
N CYS A 162 1.19 -4.04 11.39
CA CYS A 162 0.22 -4.83 12.16
C CYS A 162 0.70 -5.07 13.60
N ASN A 163 1.71 -4.31 14.05
CA ASN A 163 2.27 -4.40 15.40
C ASN A 163 2.58 -3.01 15.95
N SER A 164 1.79 -2.57 16.91
CA SER A 164 1.95 -1.25 17.57
C SER A 164 3.26 -1.11 18.36
N LYS A 165 3.91 -2.24 18.72
CA LYS A 165 5.18 -2.29 19.44
C LYS A 165 6.39 -2.48 18.50
N GLY A 166 6.18 -2.42 17.19
CA GLY A 166 7.26 -2.52 16.20
C GLY A 166 8.06 -1.23 16.12
N HIS A 167 9.37 -1.33 15.94
CA HIS A 167 10.27 -0.16 15.90
C HIS A 167 9.89 0.89 14.86
N ILE A 168 9.35 0.50 13.69
CA ILE A 168 8.89 1.49 12.71
C ILE A 168 7.71 2.33 13.20
N ALA A 169 6.94 1.83 14.19
CA ALA A 169 5.85 2.60 14.80
C ALA A 169 6.36 3.64 15.82
N GLU A 170 7.56 3.41 16.38
CA GLU A 170 8.19 4.35 17.31
C GLU A 170 8.86 5.51 16.55
N ASP A 171 9.44 5.23 15.38
CA ASP A 171 10.29 6.16 14.63
C ASP A 171 9.54 6.96 13.55
N ALA A 172 8.35 6.53 13.11
CA ALA A 172 7.61 7.24 12.07
C ALA A 172 6.78 8.41 12.61
N GLY A 173 6.67 9.47 11.82
CA GLY A 173 5.88 10.66 12.16
C GLY A 173 4.37 10.44 12.22
N LEU A 174 3.84 9.44 11.48
CA LEU A 174 2.45 8.98 11.51
C LEU A 174 2.40 7.46 11.43
N VAL A 175 1.51 6.84 12.20
CA VAL A 175 1.38 5.37 12.26
C VAL A 175 -0.04 4.95 11.91
N ILE A 176 -0.15 3.96 11.03
CA ILE A 176 -1.38 3.23 10.71
C ILE A 176 -1.14 1.78 11.14
N CYS A 177 -1.77 1.37 12.24
CA CYS A 177 -1.51 0.08 12.87
C CYS A 177 -2.74 -0.83 12.86
N ALA A 178 -2.88 -1.66 11.82
CA ALA A 178 -3.96 -2.62 11.69
C ALA A 178 -3.59 -3.96 12.36
N GLU A 179 -3.84 -4.11 13.65
CA GLU A 179 -3.55 -5.33 14.42
C GLU A 179 -4.56 -6.45 14.10
N VAL A 180 -4.33 -7.18 13.01
CA VAL A 180 -5.21 -8.27 12.52
C VAL A 180 -5.09 -9.58 13.30
N GLY A 181 -4.27 -9.61 14.36
CA GLY A 181 -4.02 -10.80 15.18
C GLY A 181 -3.18 -11.88 14.50
N PRO A 182 -3.08 -13.07 15.13
CA PRO A 182 -2.32 -14.20 14.59
C PRO A 182 -2.89 -14.70 13.26
N GLU A 183 -2.01 -15.10 12.36
CA GLU A 183 -2.37 -15.61 11.03
C GLU A 183 -3.00 -17.02 11.09
N VAL A 184 -3.72 -17.39 10.05
CA VAL A 184 -4.25 -18.76 9.88
C VAL A 184 -3.13 -19.80 9.96
N ILE A 185 -1.99 -19.50 9.37
CA ILE A 185 -0.73 -20.22 9.52
C ILE A 185 0.24 -19.30 10.25
N ALA A 186 0.65 -19.65 11.44
CA ALA A 186 1.49 -18.84 12.31
C ALA A 186 2.73 -18.31 11.57
N GLY A 187 3.02 -17.02 11.68
CA GLY A 187 4.14 -16.35 11.03
C GLY A 187 3.96 -16.06 9.53
N SER A 188 2.87 -16.53 8.89
CA SER A 188 2.65 -16.29 7.46
C SER A 188 1.95 -14.96 7.19
N SER A 189 2.64 -13.85 7.48
CA SER A 189 2.12 -12.47 7.40
C SER A 189 1.71 -11.99 5.99
N ARG A 190 1.86 -12.83 4.97
CA ARG A 190 1.32 -12.58 3.63
C ARG A 190 -0.21 -12.69 3.55
N LEU A 191 -0.88 -13.24 4.58
CA LEU A 191 -2.32 -13.52 4.63
C LEU A 191 -3.10 -12.29 5.14
N LYS A 192 -3.60 -12.29 6.39
CA LYS A 192 -4.39 -11.18 6.95
C LYS A 192 -3.62 -9.86 6.97
N ALA A 193 -2.36 -9.89 7.44
CA ALA A 193 -1.52 -8.69 7.48
C ALA A 193 -1.27 -8.13 6.08
N GLY A 194 -0.95 -8.98 5.10
CA GLY A 194 -0.82 -8.57 3.69
C GLY A 194 -2.12 -7.98 3.14
N THR A 195 -3.28 -8.57 3.45
CA THR A 195 -4.59 -8.06 3.04
C THR A 195 -4.87 -6.68 3.65
N ALA A 196 -4.59 -6.48 4.93
CA ALA A 196 -4.72 -5.18 5.59
C ALA A 196 -3.82 -4.12 4.94
N GLN A 197 -2.55 -4.44 4.71
CA GLN A 197 -1.60 -3.55 4.03
C GLN A 197 -2.12 -3.16 2.64
N LYS A 198 -2.55 -4.13 1.83
CA LYS A 198 -3.12 -3.87 0.49
C LYS A 198 -4.29 -2.90 0.56
N MET A 199 -5.21 -3.08 1.50
CA MET A 199 -6.36 -2.19 1.67
C MET A 199 -5.92 -0.77 2.03
N ILE A 200 -4.98 -0.63 2.97
CA ILE A 200 -4.46 0.65 3.41
C ILE A 200 -3.75 1.37 2.26
N LEU A 201 -2.83 0.71 1.55
CA LEU A 201 -2.10 1.32 0.42
C LEU A 201 -3.05 1.82 -0.67
N ASN A 202 -4.06 1.02 -1.04
CA ASN A 202 -5.07 1.45 -1.99
C ASN A 202 -5.86 2.68 -1.52
N MET A 203 -6.16 2.79 -0.21
CA MET A 203 -6.81 3.98 0.35
C MET A 203 -5.88 5.20 0.29
N LEU A 204 -4.59 5.03 0.60
CA LEU A 204 -3.61 6.11 0.57
C LEU A 204 -3.44 6.70 -0.83
N SER A 205 -3.13 5.85 -1.81
CA SER A 205 -2.91 6.29 -3.20
C SER A 205 -4.20 6.84 -3.81
N THR A 206 -5.31 6.10 -3.76
CA THR A 206 -6.59 6.52 -4.32
C THR A 206 -7.12 7.78 -3.64
N GLY A 207 -7.07 7.84 -2.31
CA GLY A 207 -7.54 9.01 -1.56
C GLY A 207 -6.73 10.26 -1.89
N ALA A 208 -5.39 10.15 -1.99
CA ALA A 208 -4.54 11.26 -2.40
C ALA A 208 -4.83 11.71 -3.83
N MET A 209 -5.04 10.79 -4.77
CA MET A 209 -5.41 11.10 -6.16
C MET A 209 -6.78 11.80 -6.25
N ILE A 210 -7.77 11.38 -5.47
CA ILE A 210 -9.07 12.06 -5.35
C ILE A 210 -8.87 13.49 -4.86
N LYS A 211 -8.08 13.69 -3.81
CA LYS A 211 -7.81 15.01 -3.21
C LYS A 211 -7.13 15.99 -4.17
N ILE A 212 -6.31 15.51 -5.10
CA ILE A 212 -5.66 16.35 -6.11
C ILE A 212 -6.44 16.47 -7.43
N GLY A 213 -7.71 16.00 -7.45
CA GLY A 213 -8.63 16.21 -8.57
C GLY A 213 -8.48 15.24 -9.73
N LYS A 214 -7.93 14.03 -9.50
CA LYS A 214 -7.80 12.98 -10.53
C LYS A 214 -9.07 12.18 -10.79
N THR A 215 -10.16 12.52 -10.13
CA THR A 215 -11.48 11.91 -10.31
C THR A 215 -12.57 12.98 -10.41
N TYR A 216 -13.65 12.66 -11.10
CA TYR A 216 -14.91 13.39 -11.05
C TYR A 216 -15.98 12.45 -10.50
N GLU A 217 -16.59 12.77 -9.36
CA GLU A 217 -17.40 11.84 -8.59
C GLU A 217 -16.61 10.52 -8.38
N ASN A 218 -17.12 9.38 -8.88
CA ASN A 218 -16.43 8.09 -8.85
C ASN A 218 -15.85 7.66 -10.22
N PHE A 219 -15.75 8.58 -11.18
CA PHE A 219 -15.16 8.32 -12.49
C PHE A 219 -13.67 8.65 -12.53
N MET A 220 -12.90 7.78 -13.19
CA MET A 220 -11.51 8.03 -13.57
C MET A 220 -11.48 8.95 -14.79
N ILE A 221 -11.32 10.26 -14.61
CA ILE A 221 -11.40 11.23 -15.71
C ILE A 221 -10.09 11.39 -16.51
N ASP A 222 -8.95 11.04 -15.92
CA ASP A 222 -7.64 11.22 -16.53
C ASP A 222 -7.10 9.95 -17.23
N LEU A 223 -7.95 8.96 -17.52
CA LEU A 223 -7.51 7.72 -18.14
C LEU A 223 -6.93 7.95 -19.55
N LYS A 224 -5.81 7.31 -19.87
CA LYS A 224 -5.24 7.29 -21.23
C LYS A 224 -5.92 6.23 -22.07
N ALA A 225 -6.59 6.61 -23.14
CA ALA A 225 -7.31 5.71 -24.06
C ALA A 225 -6.35 4.98 -25.02
N VAL A 226 -5.39 4.20 -24.47
CA VAL A 226 -4.32 3.53 -25.25
C VAL A 226 -4.76 2.23 -25.95
N ASN A 227 -5.95 1.71 -25.64
CA ASN A 227 -6.53 0.51 -26.26
C ASN A 227 -8.04 0.66 -26.41
N GLU A 228 -8.68 -0.25 -27.18
CA GLU A 228 -10.11 -0.19 -27.45
C GLU A 228 -10.98 -0.18 -26.18
N LYS A 229 -10.67 -1.04 -25.20
CA LYS A 229 -11.38 -1.09 -23.92
C LYS A 229 -11.34 0.26 -23.18
N LEU A 230 -10.19 0.96 -23.21
CA LEU A 230 -10.03 2.26 -22.56
C LEU A 230 -10.67 3.39 -23.36
N LYS A 231 -10.70 3.29 -24.70
CA LYS A 231 -11.48 4.21 -25.57
C LYS A 231 -12.97 4.11 -25.28
N ASP A 232 -13.52 2.89 -25.26
CA ASP A 232 -14.93 2.65 -24.94
C ASP A 232 -15.29 3.16 -23.54
N ARG A 233 -14.36 3.02 -22.58
CA ARG A 233 -14.54 3.56 -21.24
C ARG A 233 -14.57 5.08 -21.25
N ALA A 234 -13.66 5.74 -21.96
CA ALA A 234 -13.63 7.21 -22.10
C ALA A 234 -14.93 7.73 -22.71
N ILE A 235 -15.40 7.12 -23.80
CA ILE A 235 -16.69 7.47 -24.45
C ILE A 235 -17.84 7.38 -23.45
N ARG A 236 -17.95 6.28 -22.70
CA ARG A 236 -19.01 6.10 -21.70
C ARG A 236 -18.94 7.14 -20.58
N ILE A 237 -17.74 7.46 -20.09
CA ILE A 237 -17.54 8.46 -19.04
C ILE A 237 -18.01 9.83 -19.53
N VAL A 238 -17.54 10.28 -20.70
CA VAL A 238 -17.95 11.57 -21.29
C VAL A 238 -19.45 11.60 -21.53
N SER A 239 -20.03 10.54 -22.13
CA SER A 239 -21.47 10.43 -22.36
C SER A 239 -22.27 10.57 -21.07
N GLN A 240 -21.88 9.89 -19.99
CA GLN A 240 -22.59 9.93 -18.72
C GLN A 240 -22.45 11.27 -18.00
N ILE A 241 -21.26 11.86 -17.98
CA ILE A 241 -21.02 13.13 -17.28
C ILE A 241 -21.68 14.29 -18.01
N ALA A 242 -21.54 14.33 -19.34
CA ALA A 242 -22.05 15.45 -20.15
C ALA A 242 -23.52 15.28 -20.59
N GLY A 243 -24.13 14.11 -20.37
CA GLY A 243 -25.50 13.83 -20.80
C GLY A 243 -25.67 13.79 -22.34
N VAL A 244 -24.62 13.39 -23.06
CA VAL A 244 -24.58 13.33 -24.52
C VAL A 244 -24.58 11.90 -25.04
N THR A 245 -24.83 11.70 -26.33
CA THR A 245 -24.75 10.38 -26.96
C THR A 245 -23.32 9.88 -27.06
N ASN A 246 -23.13 8.56 -27.18
CA ASN A 246 -21.79 7.98 -27.40
C ASN A 246 -21.12 8.52 -28.67
N SER A 247 -21.89 8.85 -29.71
CA SER A 247 -21.36 9.44 -30.94
C SER A 247 -20.80 10.86 -30.73
N GLU A 248 -21.53 11.68 -29.96
CA GLU A 248 -21.08 13.03 -29.59
C GLU A 248 -19.87 12.96 -28.65
N ALA A 249 -19.89 12.03 -27.69
CA ALA A 249 -18.76 11.79 -26.80
C ALA A 249 -17.50 11.36 -27.57
N LEU A 250 -17.64 10.46 -28.55
CA LEU A 250 -16.54 10.05 -29.42
C LEU A 250 -15.99 11.23 -30.23
N ALA A 251 -16.86 12.06 -30.80
CA ALA A 251 -16.45 13.23 -31.57
C ALA A 251 -15.70 14.27 -30.71
N ALA A 252 -16.00 14.36 -29.42
CA ALA A 252 -15.31 15.25 -28.50
C ALA A 252 -13.93 14.72 -28.02
N LEU A 253 -13.68 13.41 -28.18
CA LEU A 253 -12.43 12.75 -27.77
C LEU A 253 -11.41 12.64 -28.92
N LEU A 254 -11.79 12.93 -30.16
CA LEU A 254 -10.94 12.94 -31.37
C LEU A 254 -10.41 14.35 -31.66
#